data_3fef888499e05d8d20ce7ff122803d3f
#
_entry.id   3fef888499e05d8d20ce7ff122803d3f
#
_cell.length_a   1.000
_cell.length_b   1.000
_cell.length_c   1.000
_cell.angle_alpha   90.00
_cell.angle_beta   90.00
_cell.angle_gamma   90.00
#
_symmetry.space_group_name_H-M   'P 1'
#
loop_
_entity.id
_entity.type
_entity.pdbx_description
1 polymer ?
#
loop_
_entity_poly.entity_id
_entity_poly.type
_entity_poly.pdbx_seq_one_letter_code
_entity_poly.pdbx_strand_id
1 'polypeptide(L)'
;GVFICHSLSDADAALKKLMLDGVFGESGSVVVVEEFLTGREVTVLAFTDGKTIKCMPSSQDHKRAYDGDEGPNTGGMGAFAPSPYFTPELFAEAEKNIIIPTLNGLKADGIKYKGVIYFGLMLTSKGVKLIEYNARFGDPEAEAVLPLLKTDLFEIMTACIEGRLGDLDIEWENKTGFTVVVASGG
;
A
#
# COMPACT_ATOMS: atom_id res chain seq x y z
N GLY A 1 -13.16 -8.50 0.43
CA GLY A 1 -13.42 -7.54 1.51
C GLY A 1 -12.64 -7.89 2.76
N VAL A 2 -12.43 -6.92 3.64
CA VAL A 2 -11.74 -7.10 4.93
C VAL A 2 -12.73 -6.86 6.06
N PHE A 3 -12.72 -7.75 7.05
CA PHE A 3 -13.50 -7.63 8.28
C PHE A 3 -12.54 -7.52 9.46
N ILE A 4 -12.62 -6.43 10.20
CA ILE A 4 -11.88 -6.24 11.43
C ILE A 4 -12.74 -6.83 12.55
N CYS A 5 -12.20 -7.87 13.23
CA CYS A 5 -12.91 -8.60 14.27
C CYS A 5 -12.27 -8.30 15.62
N HIS A 6 -13.05 -7.77 16.56
CA HIS A 6 -12.57 -7.46 17.91
C HIS A 6 -12.88 -8.59 18.91
N SER A 7 -13.68 -9.58 18.49
CA SER A 7 -14.06 -10.74 19.29
C SER A 7 -14.21 -12.00 18.44
N LEU A 8 -14.23 -13.16 19.09
CA LEU A 8 -14.56 -14.43 18.42
C LEU A 8 -15.97 -14.40 17.78
N SER A 9 -16.92 -13.72 18.43
CA SER A 9 -18.28 -13.56 17.89
C SER A 9 -18.29 -12.78 16.59
N ASP A 10 -17.45 -11.73 16.47
CA ASP A 10 -17.32 -10.97 15.22
C ASP A 10 -16.70 -11.84 14.13
N ALA A 11 -15.68 -12.63 14.48
CA ALA A 11 -15.03 -13.53 13.55
C ALA A 11 -15.99 -14.62 13.04
N ASP A 12 -16.78 -15.23 13.91
CA ASP A 12 -17.80 -16.22 13.54
C ASP A 12 -18.86 -15.60 12.60
N ALA A 13 -19.33 -14.40 12.90
CA ALA A 13 -20.28 -13.68 12.08
C ALA A 13 -19.68 -13.34 10.70
N ALA A 14 -18.43 -12.89 10.64
CA ALA A 14 -17.72 -12.61 9.40
C ALA A 14 -17.52 -13.87 8.56
N LEU A 15 -17.07 -14.97 9.16
CA LEU A 15 -16.90 -16.25 8.46
C LEU A 15 -18.21 -16.78 7.91
N LYS A 16 -19.30 -16.72 8.70
CA LYS A 16 -20.63 -17.10 8.24
C LYS A 16 -21.03 -16.28 7.00
N LYS A 17 -20.92 -14.96 7.07
CA LYS A 17 -21.26 -14.06 5.98
C LYS A 17 -20.44 -14.32 4.72
N LEU A 18 -19.14 -14.58 4.86
CA LEU A 18 -18.23 -14.80 3.73
C LEU A 18 -18.43 -16.19 3.10
N MET A 19 -18.41 -17.24 3.91
CA MET A 19 -18.30 -18.63 3.44
C MET A 19 -19.66 -19.34 3.32
N LEU A 20 -20.62 -19.05 4.21
CA LEU A 20 -21.93 -19.74 4.21
C LEU A 20 -22.99 -18.94 3.46
N ASP A 21 -23.12 -17.65 3.74
CA ASP A 21 -24.12 -16.79 3.08
C ASP A 21 -23.65 -16.37 1.67
N GLY A 22 -22.38 -16.56 1.34
CA GLY A 22 -21.83 -16.38 0.00
C GLY A 22 -21.95 -14.95 -0.57
N VAL A 23 -21.89 -13.91 0.29
CA VAL A 23 -22.09 -12.51 -0.15
C VAL A 23 -21.12 -12.04 -1.22
N PHE A 24 -19.97 -12.70 -1.37
CA PHE A 24 -18.98 -12.44 -2.42
C PHE A 24 -18.86 -13.61 -3.43
N GLY A 25 -19.85 -14.52 -3.46
CA GLY A 25 -19.85 -15.67 -4.33
C GLY A 25 -18.62 -16.56 -4.12
N GLU A 26 -18.07 -17.09 -5.19
CA GLU A 26 -16.93 -18.00 -5.16
C GLU A 26 -15.67 -17.40 -4.52
N SER A 27 -15.49 -16.07 -4.61
CA SER A 27 -14.37 -15.37 -3.98
C SER A 27 -14.38 -15.43 -2.43
N GLY A 28 -15.52 -15.76 -1.82
CA GLY A 28 -15.66 -15.96 -0.38
C GLY A 28 -15.39 -17.39 0.10
N SER A 29 -15.09 -18.32 -0.81
CA SER A 29 -14.88 -19.75 -0.46
C SER A 29 -13.57 -20.00 0.31
N VAL A 30 -12.59 -19.12 0.16
CA VAL A 30 -11.31 -19.14 0.89
C VAL A 30 -11.14 -17.83 1.65
N VAL A 31 -10.83 -17.92 2.94
CA VAL A 31 -10.65 -16.79 3.83
C VAL A 31 -9.26 -16.83 4.45
N VAL A 32 -8.58 -15.69 4.45
CA VAL A 32 -7.33 -15.50 5.19
C VAL A 32 -7.64 -14.88 6.54
N VAL A 33 -7.12 -15.47 7.60
CA VAL A 33 -7.22 -14.95 8.97
C VAL A 33 -5.85 -14.45 9.40
N GLU A 34 -5.77 -13.17 9.76
CA GLU A 34 -4.52 -12.48 10.04
C GLU A 34 -4.45 -11.97 11.48
N GLU A 35 -3.24 -11.66 11.93
CA GLU A 35 -3.02 -10.99 13.22
C GLU A 35 -3.76 -9.65 13.23
N PHE A 36 -4.48 -9.35 14.32
CA PHE A 36 -5.06 -8.03 14.53
C PHE A 36 -3.95 -7.03 14.83
N LEU A 37 -3.71 -6.13 13.88
CA LEU A 37 -2.70 -5.09 14.01
C LEU A 37 -3.28 -3.79 14.55
N THR A 38 -2.52 -3.12 15.40
CA THR A 38 -2.82 -1.77 15.89
C THR A 38 -1.62 -0.87 15.66
N GLY A 39 -1.86 0.32 15.13
CA GLY A 39 -0.80 1.27 14.80
C GLY A 39 -1.27 2.34 13.83
N ARG A 40 -0.32 2.95 13.17
CA ARG A 40 -0.57 3.95 12.12
C ARG A 40 -0.32 3.32 10.75
N GLU A 41 -1.27 3.46 9.87
CA GLU A 41 -1.10 3.04 8.47
C GLU A 41 -0.15 3.99 7.73
N VAL A 42 0.64 3.44 6.86
CA VAL A 42 1.50 4.15 5.91
C VAL A 42 1.62 3.35 4.63
N THR A 43 1.73 4.04 3.51
CA THR A 43 1.89 3.42 2.20
C THR A 43 3.28 3.67 1.66
N VAL A 44 3.88 2.64 1.07
CA VAL A 44 5.07 2.75 0.23
C VAL A 44 4.74 2.19 -1.14
N LEU A 45 4.83 3.03 -2.17
CA LEU A 45 4.78 2.60 -3.56
C LEU A 45 6.20 2.31 -4.04
N ALA A 46 6.36 1.32 -4.88
CA ALA A 46 7.67 0.99 -5.45
C ALA A 46 7.57 0.58 -6.91
N PHE A 47 8.48 1.10 -7.73
CA PHE A 47 8.71 0.59 -9.08
C PHE A 47 9.52 -0.70 -9.05
N THR A 48 9.22 -1.64 -9.93
CA THR A 48 10.03 -2.84 -10.10
C THR A 48 10.05 -3.30 -11.56
N ASP A 49 11.19 -3.84 -11.96
CA ASP A 49 11.40 -4.53 -13.23
C ASP A 49 11.48 -6.06 -13.06
N GLY A 50 11.17 -6.56 -11.85
CA GLY A 50 11.29 -7.96 -11.46
C GLY A 50 12.68 -8.37 -11.00
N LYS A 51 13.69 -7.49 -11.13
CA LYS A 51 15.07 -7.71 -10.64
C LYS A 51 15.45 -6.68 -9.59
N THR A 52 15.08 -5.44 -9.83
CA THR A 52 15.32 -4.27 -9.00
C THR A 52 13.99 -3.75 -8.46
N ILE A 53 14.02 -3.16 -7.28
CA ILE A 53 12.89 -2.44 -6.70
C ILE A 53 13.38 -1.06 -6.24
N LYS A 54 12.63 0.00 -6.57
CA LYS A 54 12.94 1.38 -6.17
C LYS A 54 11.72 2.01 -5.54
N CYS A 55 11.82 2.32 -4.26
CA CYS A 55 10.72 2.91 -3.49
C CYS A 55 10.53 4.39 -3.81
N MET A 56 9.29 4.81 -3.80
CA MET A 56 8.86 6.21 -3.83
C MET A 56 8.84 6.78 -2.41
N PRO A 57 8.73 8.11 -2.24
CA PRO A 57 8.42 8.69 -0.95
C PRO A 57 7.18 8.04 -0.33
N SER A 58 7.24 7.80 0.99
CA SER A 58 6.10 7.25 1.71
C SER A 58 4.90 8.18 1.63
N SER A 59 3.70 7.62 1.71
CA SER A 59 2.47 8.40 1.75
C SER A 59 1.55 7.90 2.86
N GLN A 60 0.56 8.71 3.17
CA GLN A 60 -0.50 8.34 4.09
C GLN A 60 -1.81 8.84 3.53
N ASP A 61 -2.77 7.94 3.38
CA ASP A 61 -4.13 8.24 3.00
C ASP A 61 -5.04 8.45 4.22
N HIS A 62 -6.19 9.08 3.98
CA HIS A 62 -7.25 9.31 4.96
C HIS A 62 -8.50 8.61 4.45
N LYS A 63 -8.85 7.49 5.07
CA LYS A 63 -9.94 6.62 4.62
C LYS A 63 -11.31 6.96 5.22
N ARG A 64 -11.32 7.63 6.38
CA ARG A 64 -12.57 7.95 7.07
C ARG A 64 -13.30 9.12 6.42
N ALA A 65 -14.64 8.99 6.32
CA ALA A 65 -15.48 9.95 5.63
C ALA A 65 -15.67 11.28 6.36
N TYR A 66 -15.51 11.30 7.69
CA TYR A 66 -15.83 12.46 8.54
C TYR A 66 -14.62 12.98 9.28
N ASP A 67 -14.73 14.23 9.77
CA ASP A 67 -13.72 14.88 10.59
C ASP A 67 -13.40 14.04 11.84
N GLY A 68 -12.15 14.18 12.33
CA GLY A 68 -11.69 13.45 13.51
C GLY A 68 -11.38 11.98 13.28
N ASP A 69 -11.19 11.55 12.03
CA ASP A 69 -10.97 10.14 11.65
C ASP A 69 -12.16 9.25 12.02
N GLU A 70 -13.38 9.76 11.77
CA GLU A 70 -14.64 9.11 12.10
C GLU A 70 -15.43 8.69 10.84
N GLY A 71 -16.49 7.91 11.04
CA GLY A 71 -17.38 7.46 9.98
C GLY A 71 -16.89 6.18 9.28
N PRO A 72 -17.57 5.81 8.18
CA PRO A 72 -17.19 4.62 7.40
C PRO A 72 -15.87 4.82 6.66
N ASN A 73 -15.18 3.73 6.36
CA ASN A 73 -14.06 3.74 5.43
C ASN A 73 -14.57 4.03 4.02
N THR A 74 -13.80 4.85 3.30
CA THR A 74 -14.01 5.16 1.88
C THR A 74 -12.86 4.60 1.04
N GLY A 75 -12.82 4.90 -0.24
CA GLY A 75 -11.69 4.64 -1.12
C GLY A 75 -10.48 5.56 -0.85
N GLY A 76 -10.67 6.64 -0.08
CA GLY A 76 -9.67 7.64 0.29
C GLY A 76 -10.24 9.04 0.12
N MET A 77 -10.11 9.86 1.15
CA MET A 77 -10.57 11.26 1.17
C MET A 77 -9.44 12.25 0.86
N GLY A 78 -8.24 11.74 0.69
CA GLY A 78 -7.02 12.49 0.39
C GLY A 78 -5.79 11.78 0.91
N ALA A 79 -4.63 12.26 0.50
CA ALA A 79 -3.35 11.73 0.93
C ALA A 79 -2.28 12.82 1.02
N PHE A 80 -1.21 12.54 1.71
CA PHE A 80 -0.01 13.37 1.71
C PHE A 80 1.26 12.51 1.63
N ALA A 81 2.35 13.10 1.11
CA ALA A 81 3.66 12.49 0.98
C ALA A 81 4.78 13.54 1.16
N PRO A 82 5.92 13.22 1.82
CA PRO A 82 6.14 11.98 2.57
C PRO A 82 5.37 11.96 3.91
N SER A 83 5.13 10.75 4.45
CA SER A 83 4.58 10.62 5.81
C SER A 83 5.63 10.99 6.85
N PRO A 84 5.37 11.96 7.75
CA PRO A 84 6.33 12.36 8.78
C PRO A 84 6.53 11.29 9.87
N TYR A 85 5.68 10.30 9.90
CA TYR A 85 5.74 9.19 10.88
C TYR A 85 6.61 8.03 10.43
N PHE A 86 6.95 7.98 9.12
CA PHE A 86 7.77 6.92 8.56
C PHE A 86 9.22 7.37 8.45
N THR A 87 9.94 7.23 9.57
CA THR A 87 11.34 7.66 9.69
C THR A 87 12.28 6.83 8.81
N PRO A 88 13.52 7.30 8.55
CA PRO A 88 14.51 6.54 7.81
C PRO A 88 14.81 5.16 8.43
N GLU A 89 14.75 5.03 9.76
CA GLU A 89 14.96 3.77 10.47
C GLU A 89 13.81 2.78 10.20
N LEU A 90 12.56 3.26 10.24
CA LEU A 90 11.38 2.45 9.92
C LEU A 90 11.35 2.07 8.43
N PHE A 91 11.83 2.96 7.55
CA PHE A 91 12.00 2.62 6.14
C PHE A 91 13.02 1.51 5.95
N ALA A 92 14.19 1.62 6.59
CA ALA A 92 15.23 0.58 6.51
C ALA A 92 14.74 -0.78 7.06
N GLU A 93 13.93 -0.75 8.14
CA GLU A 93 13.28 -1.94 8.66
C GLU A 93 12.31 -2.56 7.64
N ALA A 94 11.44 -1.75 7.05
CA ALA A 94 10.49 -2.20 6.03
C ALA A 94 11.19 -2.73 4.79
N GLU A 95 12.23 -2.04 4.32
CA GLU A 95 13.03 -2.47 3.18
C GLU A 95 13.64 -3.86 3.41
N LYS A 96 14.30 -4.04 4.57
CA LYS A 96 14.97 -5.30 4.92
C LYS A 96 13.99 -6.45 5.14
N ASN A 97 12.89 -6.21 5.84
CA ASN A 97 12.02 -7.26 6.36
C ASN A 97 10.79 -7.52 5.47
N ILE A 98 10.43 -6.60 4.59
CA ILE A 98 9.21 -6.67 3.77
C ILE A 98 9.54 -6.50 2.28
N ILE A 99 10.12 -5.35 1.88
CA ILE A 99 10.21 -4.96 0.47
C ILE A 99 11.16 -5.88 -0.31
N ILE A 100 12.39 -6.06 0.19
CA ILE A 100 13.37 -6.95 -0.44
C ILE A 100 12.94 -8.42 -0.39
N PRO A 101 12.42 -8.94 0.74
CA PRO A 101 11.85 -10.29 0.78
C PRO A 101 10.70 -10.51 -0.20
N THR A 102 9.83 -9.51 -0.41
CA THR A 102 8.76 -9.58 -1.42
C THR A 102 9.31 -9.79 -2.82
N LEU A 103 10.30 -8.97 -3.24
CA LEU A 103 10.93 -9.12 -4.56
C LEU A 103 11.60 -10.50 -4.71
N ASN A 104 12.25 -10.98 -3.66
CA ASN A 104 12.90 -12.31 -3.66
C ASN A 104 11.87 -13.44 -3.70
N GLY A 105 10.74 -13.32 -2.99
CA GLY A 105 9.63 -14.26 -3.02
C GLY A 105 9.01 -14.37 -4.42
N LEU A 106 8.71 -13.23 -5.04
CA LEU A 106 8.20 -13.20 -6.42
C LEU A 106 9.15 -13.93 -7.39
N LYS A 107 10.47 -13.72 -7.25
CA LYS A 107 11.48 -14.42 -8.05
C LYS A 107 11.48 -15.93 -7.79
N ALA A 108 11.43 -16.34 -6.52
CA ALA A 108 11.44 -17.73 -6.11
C ALA A 108 10.22 -18.51 -6.64
N ASP A 109 9.06 -17.84 -6.65
CA ASP A 109 7.81 -18.39 -7.18
C ASP A 109 7.71 -18.29 -8.72
N GLY A 110 8.73 -17.77 -9.40
CA GLY A 110 8.76 -17.62 -10.86
C GLY A 110 7.81 -16.53 -11.39
N ILE A 111 7.31 -15.67 -10.52
CA ILE A 111 6.39 -14.58 -10.87
C ILE A 111 7.19 -13.43 -11.49
N LYS A 112 6.97 -13.19 -12.78
CA LYS A 112 7.62 -12.09 -13.52
C LYS A 112 6.76 -10.83 -13.42
N TYR A 113 6.83 -10.13 -12.30
CA TYR A 113 6.10 -8.89 -12.09
C TYR A 113 6.96 -7.68 -12.47
N LYS A 114 6.37 -6.75 -13.25
CA LYS A 114 6.96 -5.47 -13.63
C LYS A 114 5.92 -4.37 -13.50
N GLY A 115 6.29 -3.23 -12.95
CA GLY A 115 5.38 -2.10 -12.74
C GLY A 115 5.45 -1.56 -11.33
N VAL A 116 4.31 -1.28 -10.73
CA VAL A 116 4.21 -0.69 -9.39
C VAL A 116 3.65 -1.69 -8.39
N ILE A 117 4.35 -1.87 -7.27
CA ILE A 117 3.84 -2.57 -6.10
C ILE A 117 3.48 -1.54 -5.04
N TYR A 118 2.29 -1.66 -4.49
CA TYR A 118 1.82 -0.93 -3.33
C TYR A 118 2.02 -1.80 -2.09
N PHE A 119 2.70 -1.29 -1.10
CA PHE A 119 2.87 -1.87 0.22
C PHE A 119 2.02 -1.09 1.22
N GLY A 120 0.91 -1.67 1.67
CA GLY A 120 0.16 -1.18 2.82
C GLY A 120 0.84 -1.66 4.10
N LEU A 121 1.34 -0.72 4.90
CA LEU A 121 2.12 -1.01 6.08
C LEU A 121 1.43 -0.47 7.34
N MET A 122 1.66 -1.13 8.47
CA MET A 122 1.24 -0.68 9.81
C MET A 122 2.47 -0.43 10.66
N LEU A 123 2.61 0.80 11.17
CA LEU A 123 3.63 1.15 12.16
C LEU A 123 3.13 0.74 13.54
N THR A 124 3.58 -0.41 14.01
CA THR A 124 3.15 -0.98 15.31
C THR A 124 4.20 -0.74 16.39
N SER A 125 3.84 -0.99 17.65
CA SER A 125 4.79 -1.00 18.76
C SER A 125 5.85 -2.10 18.67
N LYS A 126 5.66 -3.08 17.77
CA LYS A 126 6.58 -4.21 17.53
C LYS A 126 7.34 -4.07 16.20
N GLY A 127 7.36 -2.87 15.61
CA GLY A 127 7.98 -2.61 14.31
C GLY A 127 6.99 -2.51 13.16
N VAL A 128 7.51 -2.47 11.95
CA VAL A 128 6.72 -2.33 10.72
C VAL A 128 6.13 -3.69 10.33
N LYS A 129 4.83 -3.70 10.06
CA LYS A 129 4.09 -4.88 9.60
C LYS A 129 3.45 -4.61 8.24
N LEU A 130 3.37 -5.66 7.42
CA LEU A 130 2.64 -5.61 6.16
C LEU A 130 1.16 -5.86 6.42
N ILE A 131 0.31 -5.02 5.84
CA ILE A 131 -1.16 -5.20 5.83
C ILE A 131 -1.55 -5.91 4.53
N GLU A 132 -1.17 -5.30 3.39
CA GLU A 132 -1.57 -5.80 2.08
C GLU A 132 -0.60 -5.40 0.97
N TYR A 133 -0.72 -6.08 -0.17
CA TYR A 133 -0.14 -5.68 -1.45
C TYR A 133 -1.24 -5.26 -2.42
N ASN A 134 -0.92 -4.28 -3.27
CA ASN A 134 -1.69 -4.02 -4.48
C ASN A 134 -0.72 -3.94 -5.68
N ALA A 135 -1.16 -4.46 -6.84
CA ALA A 135 -0.37 -4.49 -8.07
C ALA A 135 -0.69 -3.27 -8.96
N ARG A 136 -0.68 -2.08 -8.37
CA ARG A 136 -1.04 -0.80 -9.00
C ARG A 136 -0.55 0.38 -8.15
N PHE A 137 -0.69 1.58 -8.73
CA PHE A 137 -0.63 2.81 -7.93
C PHE A 137 -1.75 2.86 -6.88
N GLY A 138 -1.53 3.61 -5.81
CA GLY A 138 -2.58 3.97 -4.86
C GLY A 138 -3.44 5.11 -5.40
N ASP A 139 -4.66 5.18 -4.94
CA ASP A 139 -5.61 6.25 -5.13
C ASP A 139 -6.24 6.52 -3.74
N PRO A 140 -5.95 7.69 -3.11
CA PRO A 140 -5.37 8.93 -3.68
C PRO A 140 -3.85 9.11 -3.46
N GLU A 141 -3.06 8.10 -3.13
CA GLU A 141 -1.63 8.28 -2.84
C GLU A 141 -0.83 8.74 -4.07
N ALA A 142 -1.19 8.29 -5.27
CA ALA A 142 -0.49 8.68 -6.50
C ALA A 142 -0.53 10.19 -6.71
N GLU A 143 -1.65 10.84 -6.42
CA GLU A 143 -1.86 12.28 -6.57
C GLU A 143 -1.02 13.10 -5.58
N ALA A 144 -0.61 12.51 -4.46
CA ALA A 144 0.30 13.14 -3.51
C ALA A 144 1.78 12.85 -3.82
N VAL A 145 2.09 11.65 -4.34
CA VAL A 145 3.48 11.19 -4.56
C VAL A 145 4.01 11.63 -5.92
N LEU A 146 3.26 11.45 -7.01
CA LEU A 146 3.76 11.72 -8.37
C LEU A 146 4.12 13.18 -8.62
N PRO A 147 3.44 14.21 -8.06
CA PRO A 147 3.88 15.60 -8.19
C PRO A 147 5.27 15.88 -7.60
N LEU A 148 5.80 15.01 -6.76
CA LEU A 148 7.15 15.11 -6.21
C LEU A 148 8.21 14.48 -7.13
N LEU A 149 7.81 13.77 -8.18
CA LEU A 149 8.73 13.10 -9.09
C LEU A 149 9.38 14.11 -10.04
N LYS A 150 10.73 14.09 -10.13
CA LYS A 150 11.52 14.90 -11.05
C LYS A 150 11.89 14.14 -12.31
N THR A 151 12.20 12.85 -12.16
CA THR A 151 12.52 11.95 -13.29
C THR A 151 11.26 11.71 -14.11
N ASP A 152 11.39 11.68 -15.43
CA ASP A 152 10.25 11.41 -16.32
C ASP A 152 9.62 10.04 -16.02
N LEU A 153 8.33 10.04 -15.67
CA LEU A 153 7.60 8.82 -15.36
C LEU A 153 7.57 7.83 -16.54
N PHE A 154 7.48 8.33 -17.78
CA PHE A 154 7.51 7.48 -18.96
C PHE A 154 8.84 6.74 -19.09
N GLU A 155 9.96 7.40 -18.79
CA GLU A 155 11.28 6.78 -18.77
C GLU A 155 11.38 5.68 -17.70
N ILE A 156 10.87 5.93 -16.49
CA ILE A 156 10.84 4.94 -15.41
C ILE A 156 10.00 3.73 -15.81
N MET A 157 8.80 3.94 -16.34
CA MET A 157 7.92 2.85 -16.76
C MET A 157 8.53 2.03 -17.89
N THR A 158 9.21 2.68 -18.85
CA THR A 158 9.96 2.03 -19.91
C THR A 158 11.11 1.19 -19.35
N ALA A 159 11.87 1.74 -18.40
CA ALA A 159 12.95 1.02 -17.72
C ALA A 159 12.44 -0.22 -16.97
N CYS A 160 11.26 -0.15 -16.33
CA CYS A 160 10.62 -1.32 -15.72
C CYS A 160 10.33 -2.42 -16.76
N ILE A 161 9.74 -2.05 -17.90
CA ILE A 161 9.39 -3.00 -18.98
C ILE A 161 10.64 -3.65 -19.55
N GLU A 162 11.69 -2.87 -19.80
CA GLU A 162 12.94 -3.30 -20.42
C GLU A 162 13.87 -4.05 -19.45
N GLY A 163 13.62 -3.98 -18.14
CA GLY A 163 14.45 -4.66 -17.12
C GLY A 163 15.78 -3.95 -16.86
N ARG A 164 15.81 -2.61 -16.98
CA ARG A 164 16.96 -1.73 -16.76
C ARG A 164 16.71 -0.69 -15.64
N LEU A 165 15.73 -0.92 -14.78
CA LEU A 165 15.42 0.00 -13.68
C LEU A 165 16.62 0.23 -12.75
N GLY A 166 17.52 -0.74 -12.65
CA GLY A 166 18.76 -0.62 -11.87
C GLY A 166 19.68 0.48 -12.36
N ASP A 167 19.67 0.78 -13.65
CA ASP A 167 20.56 1.74 -14.31
C ASP A 167 20.05 3.19 -14.23
N LEU A 168 18.80 3.38 -13.77
CA LEU A 168 18.14 4.68 -13.74
C LEU A 168 18.16 5.26 -12.33
N ASP A 169 18.66 6.48 -12.19
CA ASP A 169 18.51 7.25 -10.95
C ASP A 169 17.17 8.00 -10.96
N ILE A 170 16.35 7.72 -9.94
CA ILE A 170 15.04 8.36 -9.77
C ILE A 170 15.17 9.48 -8.76
N GLU A 171 14.95 10.70 -9.21
CA GLU A 171 15.02 11.89 -8.37
C GLU A 171 13.63 12.36 -7.94
N TRP A 172 13.57 12.85 -6.70
CA TRP A 172 12.37 13.39 -6.08
C TRP A 172 12.59 14.81 -5.57
N GLU A 173 11.54 15.62 -5.58
CA GLU A 173 11.55 16.94 -4.94
C GLU A 173 11.58 16.78 -3.41
N ASN A 174 12.38 17.63 -2.75
CA ASN A 174 12.36 17.72 -1.30
C ASN A 174 11.23 18.66 -0.84
N LYS A 175 10.00 18.25 -1.09
CA LYS A 175 8.75 18.98 -0.80
C LYS A 175 7.73 18.04 -0.22
N THR A 176 6.60 18.59 0.19
CA THR A 176 5.41 17.81 0.56
C THR A 176 4.36 17.93 -0.53
N GLY A 177 3.88 16.79 -1.02
CA GLY A 177 2.70 16.69 -1.86
C GLY A 177 1.48 16.36 -1.01
N PHE A 178 0.32 16.90 -1.37
CA PHE A 178 -0.94 16.52 -0.76
C PHE A 178 -2.08 16.63 -1.77
N THR A 179 -3.10 15.84 -1.57
CA THR A 179 -4.34 15.88 -2.34
C THR A 179 -5.54 15.79 -1.42
N VAL A 180 -6.64 16.40 -1.82
CA VAL A 180 -7.93 16.34 -1.14
C VAL A 180 -8.99 15.96 -2.17
N VAL A 181 -9.74 14.90 -1.87
CA VAL A 181 -10.84 14.45 -2.72
C VAL A 181 -12.06 15.31 -2.42
N VAL A 182 -12.60 15.94 -3.46
CA VAL A 182 -13.83 16.73 -3.39
C VAL A 182 -14.95 15.94 -4.06
N ALA A 183 -16.00 15.68 -3.32
CA ALA A 183 -17.17 14.97 -3.82
C ALA A 183 -18.43 15.85 -3.70
N SER A 184 -19.40 15.63 -4.60
CA SER A 184 -20.73 16.25 -4.45
C SER A 184 -21.43 15.69 -3.22
N GLY A 185 -22.21 16.53 -2.54
CA GLY A 185 -23.14 16.06 -1.51
C GLY A 185 -24.14 15.08 -2.12
N GLY A 186 -24.23 13.90 -1.52
CA GLY A 186 -25.18 12.84 -1.93
C GLY A 186 -26.61 13.13 -1.52
#